data_f1323c61e107bb3a837356710a1216b6
#
_entry.id   f1323c61e107bb3a837356710a1216b6
#
_cell.length_a   1.000
_cell.length_b   1.000
_cell.length_c   1.000
_cell.angle_alpha   90.00
_cell.angle_beta   90.00
_cell.angle_gamma   90.00
#
_symmetry.space_group_name_H-M   'P 1'
#
loop_
_entity.id
_entity.type
_entity.pdbx_description
1 polymer ?
#
loop_
_entity_poly.entity_id
_entity_poly.type
_entity_poly.pdbx_seq_one_letter_code
_entity_poly.pdbx_strand_id
1 'polypeptide(L)'
;MASNPTKIFAALLASTVAVGAGAVAVSSFVAPTSAEATAVPPMVAELGPEALARGPSVVVVGNPEGDVTLIEYFDYQCPVCRRIHPAVKQLAAEDKGVRIIHKHWPVFGASSIYAAKLALAARWQDRYEQVHDAFMTIPGRLDDEKIRKAASEAGLDLTRAERDLKERDAQIDAAFKEVSAQAAAIQLQGTPAFVIGDYLIPGGLDLKAMKEIVAEVRAKRKSGDQG
;
A
#
# COMPACT_ATOMS: atom_id res chain seq x y z
N MET A 1 -18.04 -56.34 -64.69
CA MET A 1 -18.87 -57.20 -63.81
C MET A 1 -19.23 -56.24 -62.64
N ALA A 2 -20.28 -55.56 -62.76
CA ALA A 2 -21.65 -55.76 -62.40
C ALA A 2 -21.82 -56.18 -60.95
N SER A 3 -22.27 -55.33 -60.11
CA SER A 3 -23.61 -55.37 -59.54
C SER A 3 -23.81 -54.28 -58.48
N ASN A 4 -24.87 -53.58 -58.67
CA ASN A 4 -25.63 -52.57 -57.96
C ASN A 4 -26.48 -53.23 -56.85
N PRO A 5 -27.37 -52.49 -56.25
CA PRO A 5 -27.31 -51.53 -55.10
C PRO A 5 -28.30 -51.99 -53.98
N THR A 6 -28.25 -51.33 -52.85
CA THR A 6 -29.44 -51.38 -51.96
C THR A 6 -29.68 -50.00 -51.34
N LYS A 7 -30.79 -49.43 -51.74
CA LYS A 7 -31.43 -48.24 -51.16
C LYS A 7 -32.03 -48.59 -49.82
N ILE A 8 -31.80 -47.80 -48.80
CA ILE A 8 -32.70 -47.76 -47.63
C ILE A 8 -33.06 -46.29 -47.37
N PHE A 9 -34.32 -46.15 -47.18
CA PHE A 9 -35.20 -44.97 -47.15
C PHE A 9 -34.86 -43.98 -46.04
N ALA A 10 -35.22 -42.73 -46.37
CA ALA A 10 -35.24 -41.55 -45.54
C ALA A 10 -36.16 -41.65 -44.34
N ALA A 11 -35.80 -41.00 -43.28
CA ALA A 11 -36.71 -40.42 -42.33
C ALA A 11 -36.25 -39.00 -42.02
N LEU A 12 -36.94 -38.03 -42.60
CA LEU A 12 -36.86 -36.63 -42.23
C LEU A 12 -37.49 -36.47 -40.84
N LEU A 13 -36.71 -36.10 -39.89
CA LEU A 13 -37.18 -35.45 -38.66
C LEU A 13 -36.69 -34.02 -38.68
N ALA A 14 -37.61 -33.14 -38.98
CA ALA A 14 -37.41 -31.71 -38.86
C ALA A 14 -37.34 -31.33 -37.36
N SER A 15 -36.14 -31.09 -36.86
CA SER A 15 -35.93 -30.46 -35.55
C SER A 15 -35.78 -28.96 -35.77
N THR A 16 -36.79 -28.22 -35.40
CA THR A 16 -36.76 -26.76 -35.28
C THR A 16 -35.80 -26.39 -34.20
N VAL A 17 -34.62 -25.89 -34.59
CA VAL A 17 -33.70 -25.23 -33.67
C VAL A 17 -34.26 -23.83 -33.38
N ALA A 18 -34.81 -23.67 -32.20
CA ALA A 18 -35.12 -22.35 -31.66
C ALA A 18 -33.77 -21.62 -31.40
N VAL A 19 -33.52 -20.60 -32.22
CA VAL A 19 -32.43 -19.64 -31.96
C VAL A 19 -32.85 -18.81 -30.76
N GLY A 20 -32.45 -19.25 -29.56
CA GLY A 20 -32.49 -18.43 -28.37
C GLY A 20 -31.44 -17.31 -28.51
N ALA A 21 -31.94 -16.06 -28.66
CA ALA A 21 -31.11 -14.88 -28.52
C ALA A 21 -30.56 -14.82 -27.09
N GLY A 22 -29.42 -15.45 -26.87
CA GLY A 22 -28.64 -15.29 -25.64
C GLY A 22 -28.11 -13.87 -25.59
N ALA A 23 -28.75 -13.01 -24.80
CA ALA A 23 -28.16 -11.73 -24.42
C ALA A 23 -26.84 -12.03 -23.68
N VAL A 24 -25.74 -11.78 -24.34
CA VAL A 24 -24.43 -11.74 -23.70
C VAL A 24 -24.46 -10.53 -22.76
N ALA A 25 -24.69 -10.78 -21.48
CA ALA A 25 -24.53 -9.77 -20.46
C ALA A 25 -23.03 -9.41 -20.43
N VAL A 26 -22.70 -8.31 -21.07
CA VAL A 26 -21.39 -7.68 -20.90
C VAL A 26 -21.37 -7.18 -19.46
N SER A 27 -20.82 -7.99 -18.54
CA SER A 27 -20.47 -7.51 -17.20
C SER A 27 -19.49 -6.37 -17.38
N SER A 28 -20.01 -5.16 -17.32
CA SER A 28 -19.20 -3.96 -17.19
C SER A 28 -18.41 -4.11 -15.89
N PHE A 29 -17.13 -4.39 -16.02
CA PHE A 29 -16.19 -4.34 -14.92
C PHE A 29 -16.12 -2.88 -14.49
N VAL A 30 -16.99 -2.48 -13.57
CA VAL A 30 -16.87 -1.19 -12.90
C VAL A 30 -15.66 -1.32 -12.00
N ALA A 31 -14.55 -0.70 -12.41
CA ALA A 31 -13.40 -0.53 -11.53
C ALA A 31 -13.91 0.18 -10.25
N PRO A 32 -13.53 -0.29 -9.05
CA PRO A 32 -13.92 0.39 -7.81
C PRO A 32 -13.36 1.81 -7.84
N THR A 33 -14.24 2.79 -7.92
CA THR A 33 -13.93 4.22 -8.07
C THR A 33 -13.59 4.92 -6.75
N SER A 34 -13.57 4.19 -5.66
CA SER A 34 -13.03 4.65 -4.36
C SER A 34 -12.74 3.42 -3.50
N ALA A 35 -11.60 3.38 -2.84
CA ALA A 35 -11.41 2.45 -1.73
C ALA A 35 -12.46 2.79 -0.68
N GLU A 36 -13.42 1.90 -0.43
CA GLU A 36 -14.37 2.08 0.65
C GLU A 36 -13.59 2.13 1.96
N ALA A 37 -13.59 3.31 2.59
CA ALA A 37 -13.08 3.47 3.94
C ALA A 37 -14.04 2.71 4.86
N THR A 38 -13.61 1.55 5.35
CA THR A 38 -14.38 0.79 6.33
C THR A 38 -14.06 1.28 7.73
N ALA A 39 -15.07 1.36 8.59
CA ALA A 39 -14.86 1.61 10.01
C ALA A 39 -13.90 0.54 10.58
N VAL A 40 -12.98 0.97 11.44
CA VAL A 40 -11.97 0.10 12.05
C VAL A 40 -12.65 -1.08 12.77
N PRO A 41 -12.25 -2.34 12.50
CA PRO A 41 -12.78 -3.48 13.25
C PRO A 41 -12.59 -3.34 14.75
N PRO A 42 -13.45 -3.90 15.61
CA PRO A 42 -13.37 -3.74 17.06
C PRO A 42 -12.01 -4.10 17.68
N MET A 43 -11.27 -5.05 17.07
CA MET A 43 -9.92 -5.44 17.48
C MET A 43 -8.86 -4.36 17.21
N VAL A 44 -9.13 -3.45 16.27
CA VAL A 44 -8.29 -2.26 16.01
C VAL A 44 -8.59 -1.15 17.02
N ALA A 45 -9.78 -1.15 17.63
CA ALA A 45 -10.11 -0.24 18.72
C ALA A 45 -9.23 -0.49 19.96
N GLU A 46 -8.78 -1.73 20.21
CA GLU A 46 -7.79 -2.04 21.25
C GLU A 46 -6.37 -1.60 20.87
N LEU A 47 -6.04 -1.61 19.55
CA LEU A 47 -4.81 -1.10 18.96
C LEU A 47 -4.99 0.29 18.36
N GLY A 48 -5.81 1.14 18.91
CA GLY A 48 -6.18 2.44 18.34
C GLY A 48 -5.06 3.18 17.60
N PRO A 49 -5.36 4.16 16.74
CA PRO A 49 -4.37 4.84 15.88
C PRO A 49 -3.15 5.33 16.65
N GLU A 50 -3.35 5.75 17.91
CA GLU A 50 -2.29 6.19 18.80
C GLU A 50 -1.34 5.04 19.21
N ALA A 51 -1.83 3.82 19.38
CA ALA A 51 -0.98 2.65 19.67
C ALA A 51 -0.14 2.27 18.43
N LEU A 52 -0.75 2.31 17.25
CA LEU A 52 -0.05 2.09 15.98
C LEU A 52 0.97 3.20 15.68
N ALA A 53 0.75 4.41 16.19
CA ALA A 53 1.61 5.57 16.02
C ALA A 53 2.84 5.59 16.94
N ARG A 54 3.06 4.56 17.76
CA ARG A 54 4.18 4.46 18.73
C ARG A 54 5.14 3.33 18.35
N GLY A 55 6.27 3.31 19.06
CA GLY A 55 7.27 2.23 18.97
C GLY A 55 8.46 2.53 18.05
N PRO A 56 9.45 1.63 18.03
CA PRO A 56 10.71 1.82 17.29
C PRO A 56 10.54 1.80 15.77
N SER A 57 9.40 1.26 15.28
CA SER A 57 9.07 1.20 13.85
C SER A 57 8.56 2.54 13.27
N VAL A 58 8.36 3.55 14.12
CA VAL A 58 7.76 4.82 13.71
C VAL A 58 8.78 5.71 13.00
N VAL A 59 8.45 6.14 11.81
CA VAL A 59 9.14 7.22 11.08
C VAL A 59 8.11 8.31 10.81
N VAL A 60 8.27 9.45 11.48
CA VAL A 60 7.40 10.60 11.27
C VAL A 60 7.95 11.46 10.15
N VAL A 61 7.10 11.83 9.21
CA VAL A 61 7.38 12.81 8.14
C VAL A 61 6.31 13.90 8.14
N GLY A 62 6.65 15.04 7.58
CA GLY A 62 5.78 16.22 7.61
C GLY A 62 5.79 16.89 8.99
N ASN A 63 4.60 17.24 9.50
CA ASN A 63 4.48 17.92 10.80
C ASN A 63 4.30 16.91 11.95
N PRO A 64 5.27 16.75 12.88
CA PRO A 64 5.14 15.84 14.01
C PRO A 64 3.99 16.22 14.98
N GLU A 65 3.61 17.50 15.01
CA GLU A 65 2.53 18.05 15.85
C GLU A 65 1.18 18.14 15.12
N GLY A 66 1.04 17.45 13.97
CA GLY A 66 -0.19 17.45 13.20
C GLY A 66 -1.39 16.93 13.99
N ASP A 67 -2.53 17.57 13.80
CA ASP A 67 -3.79 17.24 14.48
C ASP A 67 -4.44 15.93 13.96
N VAL A 68 -4.13 15.52 12.72
CA VAL A 68 -4.56 14.24 12.15
C VAL A 68 -3.35 13.38 11.82
N THR A 69 -3.34 12.15 12.32
CA THR A 69 -2.31 11.18 11.97
C THR A 69 -2.77 10.31 10.81
N LEU A 70 -1.93 10.24 9.78
CA LEU A 70 -2.01 9.29 8.67
C LEU A 70 -0.87 8.29 8.82
N ILE A 71 -1.18 7.03 8.98
CA ILE A 71 -0.20 5.93 9.03
C ILE A 71 -0.25 5.22 7.69
N GLU A 72 0.89 5.08 7.02
CA GLU A 72 1.04 4.37 5.76
C GLU A 72 1.87 3.09 5.96
N TYR A 73 1.27 1.92 5.68
CA TYR A 73 2.00 0.65 5.55
C TYR A 73 2.38 0.47 4.08
N PHE A 74 3.67 0.40 3.80
CA PHE A 74 4.16 0.41 2.42
C PHE A 74 5.39 -0.48 2.19
N ASP A 75 5.66 -0.73 0.91
CA ASP A 75 6.86 -1.43 0.43
C ASP A 75 7.41 -0.70 -0.80
N TYR A 76 8.71 -0.51 -0.86
CA TYR A 76 9.38 0.18 -1.98
C TYR A 76 9.27 -0.56 -3.31
N GLN A 77 9.06 -1.89 -3.30
CA GLN A 77 8.84 -2.68 -4.52
C GLN A 77 7.37 -2.65 -4.98
N CYS A 78 6.44 -2.23 -4.12
CA CYS A 78 5.01 -2.20 -4.42
C CYS A 78 4.68 -1.15 -5.50
N PRO A 79 4.14 -1.54 -6.68
CA PRO A 79 3.82 -0.58 -7.74
C PRO A 79 2.74 0.42 -7.34
N VAL A 80 1.80 0.01 -6.48
CA VAL A 80 0.71 0.88 -6.00
C VAL A 80 1.26 1.92 -5.04
N CYS A 81 2.14 1.54 -4.09
CA CYS A 81 2.81 2.47 -3.17
C CYS A 81 3.55 3.57 -3.95
N ARG A 82 4.34 3.17 -4.95
CA ARG A 82 5.07 4.12 -5.81
C ARG A 82 4.14 5.08 -6.55
N ARG A 83 3.02 4.58 -7.06
CA ARG A 83 2.07 5.40 -7.81
C ARG A 83 1.37 6.45 -6.94
N ILE A 84 1.08 6.13 -5.68
CA ILE A 84 0.39 7.04 -4.76
C ILE A 84 1.34 7.95 -3.96
N HIS A 85 2.63 7.62 -3.90
CA HIS A 85 3.63 8.42 -3.17
C HIS A 85 3.57 9.93 -3.47
N PRO A 86 3.42 10.40 -4.74
CA PRO A 86 3.26 11.82 -5.00
C PRO A 86 2.04 12.45 -4.30
N ALA A 87 0.94 11.69 -4.16
CA ALA A 87 -0.27 12.18 -3.49
C ALA A 87 -0.06 12.30 -1.97
N VAL A 88 0.64 11.35 -1.35
CA VAL A 88 1.02 11.42 0.08
C VAL A 88 1.92 12.62 0.35
N LYS A 89 2.93 12.85 -0.50
CA LYS A 89 3.80 14.04 -0.43
C LYS A 89 3.02 15.34 -0.57
N GLN A 90 2.12 15.37 -1.54
CA GLN A 90 1.31 16.56 -1.80
C GLN A 90 0.39 16.86 -0.60
N LEU A 91 -0.21 15.85 0.03
CA LEU A 91 -0.98 16.02 1.24
C LEU A 91 -0.14 16.68 2.35
N ALA A 92 1.06 16.16 2.63
CA ALA A 92 1.96 16.71 3.64
C ALA A 92 2.41 18.15 3.33
N ALA A 93 2.54 18.49 2.04
CA ALA A 93 2.91 19.83 1.61
C ALA A 93 1.77 20.83 1.77
N GLU A 94 0.55 20.43 1.46
CA GLU A 94 -0.63 21.30 1.42
C GLU A 94 -1.34 21.41 2.79
N ASP A 95 -1.30 20.37 3.61
CA ASP A 95 -1.96 20.32 4.92
C ASP A 95 -0.96 20.11 6.05
N LYS A 96 -0.50 21.23 6.64
CA LYS A 96 0.45 21.22 7.76
C LYS A 96 -0.15 20.69 9.07
N GLY A 97 -1.43 20.42 9.13
CA GLY A 97 -2.09 19.75 10.24
C GLY A 97 -2.03 18.22 10.14
N VAL A 98 -1.45 17.65 9.09
CA VAL A 98 -1.32 16.20 8.97
C VAL A 98 0.07 15.74 9.42
N ARG A 99 0.10 14.79 10.36
CA ARG A 99 1.28 14.01 10.76
C ARG A 99 1.28 12.70 10.00
N ILE A 100 2.31 12.43 9.20
CA ILE A 100 2.43 11.17 8.47
C ILE A 100 3.40 10.25 9.20
N ILE A 101 3.01 8.99 9.34
CA ILE A 101 3.84 7.92 9.91
C ILE A 101 4.05 6.85 8.84
N HIS A 102 5.30 6.63 8.49
CA HIS A 102 5.69 5.57 7.59
C HIS A 102 5.97 4.27 8.37
N LYS A 103 5.28 3.20 8.00
CA LYS A 103 5.48 1.84 8.48
C LYS A 103 6.09 0.99 7.37
N HIS A 104 7.40 0.76 7.47
CA HIS A 104 8.11 -0.10 6.52
C HIS A 104 7.65 -1.54 6.67
N TRP A 105 6.90 -2.03 5.68
CA TRP A 105 6.42 -3.42 5.63
C TRP A 105 6.91 -4.12 4.36
N PRO A 106 8.20 -4.57 4.34
CA PRO A 106 8.85 -5.11 3.14
C PRO A 106 8.41 -6.57 2.88
N VAL A 107 7.34 -6.73 2.10
CA VAL A 107 6.71 -8.03 1.80
C VAL A 107 7.07 -8.60 0.42
N PHE A 108 7.78 -7.84 -0.44
CA PHE A 108 8.12 -8.25 -1.80
C PHE A 108 9.56 -8.81 -1.95
N GLY A 109 10.14 -9.32 -0.86
CA GLY A 109 11.41 -10.05 -0.87
C GLY A 109 12.66 -9.24 -0.54
N ALA A 110 13.83 -9.82 -0.84
CA ALA A 110 15.13 -9.34 -0.35
C ALA A 110 15.43 -7.88 -0.70
N SER A 111 15.18 -7.46 -1.94
CA SER A 111 15.43 -6.06 -2.35
C SER A 111 14.51 -5.07 -1.64
N SER A 112 13.26 -5.45 -1.31
CA SER A 112 12.37 -4.64 -0.47
C SER A 112 12.93 -4.47 0.94
N ILE A 113 13.41 -5.57 1.53
CA ILE A 113 14.03 -5.57 2.86
C ILE A 113 15.28 -4.68 2.86
N TYR A 114 16.14 -4.83 1.84
CA TYR A 114 17.35 -4.03 1.73
C TYR A 114 17.07 -2.53 1.57
N ALA A 115 16.12 -2.16 0.69
CA ALA A 115 15.69 -0.78 0.55
C ALA A 115 15.13 -0.21 1.86
N ALA A 116 14.27 -0.96 2.56
CA ALA A 116 13.72 -0.53 3.84
C ALA A 116 14.81 -0.36 4.91
N LYS A 117 15.78 -1.28 4.99
CA LYS A 117 16.93 -1.17 5.89
C LYS A 117 17.74 0.10 5.60
N LEU A 118 18.11 0.38 4.34
CA LEU A 118 18.87 1.59 3.98
C LEU A 118 18.09 2.88 4.25
N ALA A 119 16.78 2.91 3.97
CA ALA A 119 15.95 4.06 4.29
C ALA A 119 15.88 4.32 5.81
N LEU A 120 15.80 3.26 6.63
CA LEU A 120 15.87 3.40 8.09
C LEU A 120 17.25 3.89 8.55
N ALA A 121 18.34 3.43 7.92
CA ALA A 121 19.68 3.94 8.21
C ALA A 121 19.84 5.42 7.85
N ALA A 122 19.16 5.90 6.82
CA ALA A 122 19.19 7.30 6.41
C ALA A 122 18.65 8.27 7.48
N ARG A 123 17.85 7.77 8.45
CA ARG A 123 17.38 8.56 9.60
C ARG A 123 18.53 9.06 10.48
N TRP A 124 19.56 8.26 10.63
CA TRP A 124 20.72 8.62 11.46
C TRP A 124 21.68 9.59 10.75
N GLN A 125 21.32 9.97 9.52
CA GLN A 125 22.07 10.93 8.70
C GLN A 125 21.20 12.13 8.28
N ASP A 126 19.97 12.24 8.80
CA ASP A 126 18.97 13.27 8.40
C ASP A 126 18.70 13.28 6.90
N ARG A 127 18.67 12.08 6.27
CA ARG A 127 18.45 11.87 4.83
C ARG A 127 17.25 10.98 4.53
N TYR A 128 16.41 10.71 5.52
CA TYR A 128 15.31 9.77 5.35
C TYR A 128 14.37 10.16 4.20
N GLU A 129 13.88 11.40 4.20
CA GLU A 129 12.90 11.85 3.19
C GLU A 129 13.49 11.81 1.78
N GLN A 130 14.75 12.26 1.60
CA GLN A 130 15.43 12.24 0.31
C GLN A 130 15.63 10.81 -0.20
N VAL A 131 16.03 9.90 0.66
CA VAL A 131 16.24 8.48 0.32
C VAL A 131 14.91 7.79 0.05
N HIS A 132 13.90 8.07 0.87
CA HIS A 132 12.54 7.55 0.67
C HIS A 132 11.98 7.97 -0.70
N ASP A 133 12.05 9.25 -1.03
CA ASP A 133 11.60 9.78 -2.32
C ASP A 133 12.35 9.12 -3.49
N ALA A 134 13.67 9.00 -3.37
CA ALA A 134 14.50 8.37 -4.38
C ALA A 134 14.09 6.91 -4.61
N PHE A 135 13.84 6.14 -3.53
CA PHE A 135 13.45 4.74 -3.65
C PHE A 135 12.05 4.55 -4.24
N MET A 136 11.12 5.42 -3.90
CA MET A 136 9.76 5.40 -4.47
C MET A 136 9.75 5.69 -5.98
N THR A 137 10.78 6.35 -6.51
CA THR A 137 10.89 6.74 -7.92
C THR A 137 11.82 5.85 -8.75
N ILE A 138 12.50 4.86 -8.18
CA ILE A 138 13.35 3.93 -8.95
C ILE A 138 12.50 3.22 -10.02
N PRO A 139 12.86 3.28 -11.31
CA PRO A 139 12.08 2.66 -12.36
C PRO A 139 12.18 1.13 -12.33
N GLY A 140 11.04 0.48 -12.55
CA GLY A 140 10.94 -0.98 -12.67
C GLY A 140 11.20 -1.71 -11.34
N ARG A 141 11.79 -2.91 -11.44
CA ARG A 141 12.09 -3.76 -10.29
C ARG A 141 13.33 -3.26 -9.55
N LEU A 142 13.28 -3.30 -8.22
CA LEU A 142 14.44 -3.00 -7.37
C LEU A 142 15.48 -4.12 -7.48
N ASP A 143 16.73 -3.68 -7.46
CA ASP A 143 17.91 -4.49 -7.21
C ASP A 143 18.90 -3.67 -6.37
N ASP A 144 19.88 -4.36 -5.80
CA ASP A 144 20.82 -3.75 -4.85
C ASP A 144 21.63 -2.61 -5.49
N GLU A 145 21.97 -2.71 -6.78
CA GLU A 145 22.72 -1.68 -7.50
C GLU A 145 21.90 -0.38 -7.61
N LYS A 146 20.66 -0.48 -8.08
CA LYS A 146 19.75 0.67 -8.19
C LYS A 146 19.46 1.30 -6.84
N ILE A 147 19.25 0.48 -5.80
CA ILE A 147 19.00 0.94 -4.43
C ILE A 147 20.21 1.72 -3.92
N ARG A 148 21.43 1.18 -4.03
CA ARG A 148 22.67 1.84 -3.61
C ARG A 148 22.91 3.13 -4.39
N LYS A 149 22.73 3.09 -5.71
CA LYS A 149 22.88 4.27 -6.56
C LYS A 149 21.92 5.37 -6.13
N ALA A 150 20.62 5.06 -6.02
CA ALA A 150 19.61 6.04 -5.63
C ALA A 150 19.85 6.61 -4.22
N ALA A 151 20.27 5.77 -3.27
CA ALA A 151 20.63 6.21 -1.91
C ALA A 151 21.82 7.18 -1.91
N SER A 152 22.87 6.87 -2.67
CA SER A 152 24.03 7.73 -2.79
C SER A 152 23.70 9.07 -3.46
N GLU A 153 22.90 9.04 -4.53
CA GLU A 153 22.42 10.25 -5.22
C GLU A 153 21.51 11.12 -4.34
N ALA A 154 20.77 10.49 -3.40
CA ALA A 154 20.01 11.18 -2.38
C ALA A 154 20.85 11.73 -1.22
N GLY A 155 22.18 11.58 -1.28
CA GLY A 155 23.13 12.12 -0.31
C GLY A 155 23.38 11.23 0.92
N LEU A 156 23.04 9.94 0.86
CA LEU A 156 23.35 8.99 1.92
C LEU A 156 24.82 8.55 1.84
N ASP A 157 25.56 8.68 2.93
CA ASP A 157 26.84 8.01 3.10
C ASP A 157 26.61 6.51 3.29
N LEU A 158 26.87 5.74 2.23
CA LEU A 158 26.64 4.30 2.21
C LEU A 158 27.55 3.55 3.19
N THR A 159 28.81 3.99 3.34
CA THR A 159 29.76 3.35 4.26
C THR A 159 29.30 3.49 5.71
N ARG A 160 28.84 4.68 6.08
CA ARG A 160 28.23 4.93 7.38
C ARG A 160 26.94 4.15 7.55
N ALA A 161 26.05 4.16 6.52
CA ALA A 161 24.79 3.43 6.58
C ALA A 161 24.99 1.92 6.78
N GLU A 162 25.95 1.30 6.08
CA GLU A 162 26.27 -0.13 6.24
C GLU A 162 26.81 -0.47 7.65
N ARG A 163 27.60 0.42 8.24
CA ARG A 163 28.02 0.28 9.63
C ARG A 163 26.84 0.39 10.58
N ASP A 164 26.01 1.43 10.43
CA ASP A 164 24.82 1.65 11.24
C ASP A 164 23.85 0.47 11.14
N LEU A 165 23.70 -0.14 9.97
CA LEU A 165 22.88 -1.34 9.76
C LEU A 165 23.41 -2.54 10.54
N LYS A 166 24.74 -2.76 10.57
CA LYS A 166 25.35 -3.86 11.34
C LYS A 166 25.19 -3.65 12.84
N GLU A 167 25.39 -2.42 13.31
CA GLU A 167 25.31 -2.07 14.73
C GLU A 167 23.86 -2.14 15.25
N ARG A 168 22.86 -1.92 14.39
CA ARG A 168 21.45 -1.80 14.75
C ARG A 168 20.55 -2.87 14.11
N ASP A 169 21.13 -3.93 13.57
CA ASP A 169 20.38 -4.97 12.85
C ASP A 169 19.23 -5.53 13.68
N ALA A 170 19.47 -5.87 14.94
CA ALA A 170 18.44 -6.37 15.84
C ALA A 170 17.31 -5.35 16.10
N GLN A 171 17.62 -4.05 16.14
CA GLN A 171 16.62 -2.98 16.31
C GLN A 171 15.75 -2.86 15.05
N ILE A 172 16.36 -2.93 13.87
CA ILE A 172 15.65 -2.85 12.59
C ILE A 172 14.77 -4.08 12.39
N ASP A 173 15.28 -5.27 12.68
CA ASP A 173 14.50 -6.50 12.59
C ASP A 173 13.33 -6.51 13.58
N ALA A 174 13.52 -5.96 14.78
CA ALA A 174 12.43 -5.78 15.74
C ALA A 174 11.35 -4.82 15.21
N ALA A 175 11.76 -3.73 14.54
CA ALA A 175 10.83 -2.80 13.91
C ALA A 175 10.01 -3.46 12.79
N PHE A 176 10.63 -4.28 11.93
CA PHE A 176 9.89 -5.02 10.89
C PHE A 176 8.94 -6.06 11.47
N LYS A 177 9.35 -6.77 12.52
CA LYS A 177 8.48 -7.71 13.24
C LYS A 177 7.28 -7.01 13.87
N GLU A 178 7.51 -5.86 14.50
CA GLU A 178 6.44 -5.03 15.06
C GLU A 178 5.44 -4.59 13.99
N VAL A 179 5.92 -4.04 12.85
CA VAL A 179 5.05 -3.65 11.74
C VAL A 179 4.24 -4.83 11.22
N SER A 180 4.88 -5.99 11.05
CA SER A 180 4.20 -7.20 10.60
C SER A 180 3.15 -7.68 11.59
N ALA A 181 3.43 -7.62 12.88
CA ALA A 181 2.47 -7.97 13.93
C ALA A 181 1.28 -7.00 13.97
N GLN A 182 1.54 -5.69 13.84
CA GLN A 182 0.50 -4.67 13.74
C GLN A 182 -0.37 -4.90 12.50
N ALA A 183 0.24 -5.10 11.32
CA ALA A 183 -0.46 -5.38 10.08
C ALA A 183 -1.37 -6.62 10.19
N ALA A 184 -0.87 -7.70 10.81
CA ALA A 184 -1.65 -8.91 11.06
C ALA A 184 -2.82 -8.66 12.01
N ALA A 185 -2.60 -7.92 13.10
CA ALA A 185 -3.62 -7.60 14.10
C ALA A 185 -4.78 -6.78 13.50
N ILE A 186 -4.48 -5.86 12.58
CA ILE A 186 -5.49 -5.08 11.84
C ILE A 186 -5.90 -5.72 10.51
N GLN A 187 -5.54 -6.99 10.30
CA GLN A 187 -5.94 -7.84 9.18
C GLN A 187 -5.54 -7.31 7.79
N LEU A 188 -4.43 -6.59 7.68
CA LEU A 188 -3.92 -6.16 6.38
C LEU A 188 -3.48 -7.34 5.54
N GLN A 189 -3.82 -7.31 4.25
CA GLN A 189 -3.47 -8.35 3.29
C GLN A 189 -2.28 -7.97 2.38
N GLY A 190 -1.79 -6.72 2.46
CA GLY A 190 -0.71 -6.21 1.63
C GLY A 190 -0.57 -4.71 1.67
N THR A 191 0.31 -4.20 0.82
CA THR A 191 0.62 -2.77 0.71
C THR A 191 0.08 -2.17 -0.58
N PRO A 192 -0.24 -0.88 -0.61
CA PRO A 192 -0.31 0.01 0.54
C PRO A 192 -1.53 -0.23 1.40
N ALA A 193 -1.49 0.23 2.64
CA ALA A 193 -2.67 0.39 3.48
C ALA A 193 -2.50 1.65 4.35
N PHE A 194 -3.62 2.27 4.69
CA PHE A 194 -3.62 3.50 5.48
C PHE A 194 -4.48 3.36 6.72
N VAL A 195 -4.03 4.01 7.80
CA VAL A 195 -4.88 4.32 8.95
C VAL A 195 -4.90 5.84 9.10
N ILE A 196 -6.09 6.45 9.02
CA ILE A 196 -6.29 7.89 9.13
C ILE A 196 -7.36 8.13 10.20
N GLY A 197 -6.96 8.62 11.38
CA GLY A 197 -7.87 8.61 12.52
C GLY A 197 -8.40 7.20 12.74
N ASP A 198 -9.73 7.04 12.79
CA ASP A 198 -10.40 5.75 13.02
C ASP A 198 -10.71 4.97 11.73
N TYR A 199 -10.16 5.41 10.60
CA TYR A 199 -10.39 4.76 9.31
C TYR A 199 -9.24 3.85 8.93
N LEU A 200 -9.54 2.58 8.63
CA LEU A 200 -8.62 1.64 8.00
C LEU A 200 -8.96 1.52 6.52
N ILE A 201 -8.00 1.83 5.66
CA ILE A 201 -8.16 1.82 4.21
C ILE A 201 -7.15 0.85 3.61
N PRO A 202 -7.56 -0.36 3.22
CA PRO A 202 -6.70 -1.27 2.46
C PRO A 202 -6.58 -0.80 1.01
N GLY A 203 -5.36 -0.84 0.47
CA GLY A 203 -5.08 -0.46 -0.91
C GLY A 203 -4.70 1.00 -1.10
N GLY A 204 -4.64 1.43 -2.37
CA GLY A 204 -4.23 2.78 -2.75
C GLY A 204 -5.32 3.82 -2.52
N LEU A 205 -4.90 5.01 -2.13
CA LEU A 205 -5.77 6.15 -1.85
C LEU A 205 -5.27 7.36 -2.64
N ASP A 206 -6.15 8.05 -3.35
CA ASP A 206 -5.78 9.28 -4.04
C ASP A 206 -5.80 10.50 -3.12
N LEU A 207 -5.21 11.61 -3.58
CA LEU A 207 -5.11 12.83 -2.78
C LEU A 207 -6.48 13.39 -2.35
N LYS A 208 -7.48 13.31 -3.24
CA LYS A 208 -8.82 13.83 -2.95
C LYS A 208 -9.44 13.05 -1.80
N ALA A 209 -9.43 11.73 -1.90
CA ALA A 209 -9.95 10.85 -0.85
C ALA A 209 -9.18 10.99 0.47
N MET A 210 -7.84 11.14 0.43
CA MET A 210 -7.05 11.44 1.64
C MET A 210 -7.54 12.72 2.32
N LYS A 211 -7.74 13.82 1.57
CA LYS A 211 -8.21 15.09 2.09
C LYS A 211 -9.63 15.00 2.67
N GLU A 212 -10.52 14.27 2.01
CA GLU A 212 -11.89 14.06 2.47
C GLU A 212 -11.91 13.33 3.82
N ILE A 213 -11.14 12.24 3.96
CA ILE A 213 -11.03 11.50 5.22
C ILE A 213 -10.41 12.37 6.32
N VAL A 214 -9.35 13.11 6.03
CA VAL A 214 -8.73 14.05 6.99
C VAL A 214 -9.74 15.09 7.47
N ALA A 215 -10.53 15.66 6.56
CA ALA A 215 -11.57 16.63 6.92
C ALA A 215 -12.66 16.01 7.79
N GLU A 216 -13.06 14.78 7.50
CA GLU A 216 -14.05 14.03 8.28
C GLU A 216 -13.54 13.73 9.70
N VAL A 217 -12.29 13.26 9.85
CA VAL A 217 -11.65 13.04 11.15
C VAL A 217 -11.65 14.32 11.98
N ARG A 218 -11.33 15.46 11.37
CA ARG A 218 -11.36 16.78 12.04
C ARG A 218 -12.78 17.18 12.46
N ALA A 219 -13.77 16.93 11.61
CA ALA A 219 -15.17 17.23 11.91
C ALA A 219 -15.68 16.42 13.11
N LYS A 220 -15.41 15.12 13.15
CA LYS A 220 -15.75 14.22 14.27
C LYS A 220 -15.12 14.67 15.59
N ARG A 221 -13.86 15.05 15.59
CA ARG A 221 -13.18 15.57 16.79
C ARG A 221 -13.79 16.85 17.32
N LYS A 222 -14.25 17.75 16.43
CA LYS A 222 -14.91 19.01 16.82
C LYS A 222 -16.32 18.79 17.37
N SER A 223 -17.04 17.78 16.90
CA SER A 223 -18.38 17.43 17.39
C SER A 223 -18.38 16.71 18.74
N GLY A 224 -17.22 16.36 19.28
CA GLY A 224 -17.11 15.63 20.53
C GLY A 224 -17.44 14.14 20.39
N ASP A 225 -17.57 13.64 19.18
CA ASP A 225 -17.80 12.23 18.88
C ASP A 225 -16.45 11.51 18.94
N GLN A 226 -15.99 11.31 20.19
CA GLN A 226 -14.85 10.44 20.50
C GLN A 226 -15.40 9.01 20.61
N GLY A 227 -15.22 8.23 19.53
CA GLY A 227 -15.48 6.80 19.54
C GLY A 227 -14.49 6.00 20.36
#